data_9576a29ae506f84d3398a290b54639f2
#
_entry.id   9576a29ae506f84d3398a290b54639f2
#
_cell.length_a   1.000
_cell.length_b   1.000
_cell.length_c   1.000
_cell.angle_alpha   90.00
_cell.angle_beta   90.00
_cell.angle_gamma   90.00
#
_symmetry.space_group_name_H-M   'P 1'
#
loop_
_entity.id
_entity.type
_entity.pdbx_description
1 polymer ?
#
loop_
_entity_poly.entity_id
_entity_poly.type
_entity_poly.pdbx_seq_one_letter_code
_entity_poly.pdbx_strand_id
1 'polypeptide(L)'
;MGTRGSGHGEREYSGTLSLVRSVVVTKTIQLASAPADVWPLITDTDRTNRLVIGTSSVYKPIEPGAKSSARFVVETRAGGFSMSYEEAPFEWTLNKSFSVYRKMRSGPLRAYTYGVTLAPTSDGGTRATFRLELEPRHWALAPIAKLQGNRIVANMGRIAESIDAHLRDSAPSPFIEPTTPANEERLDFAKRELVKRGLDGGVIDAIVTMIRSGPDADLVRMRPFEIAHGRGLDGREMLRALLHAVTLGLVELRWALVCPSCRTANDQVSSLAEIGDESHCQLCDLSYGIELDRAVEATFVPHPSVRQVTNQMFCIGGPWRTPHVVVQAIVEDGSSRTLEAPSEQARYRLFARGGAVASIDVADDAPEEANARLTGTELTPREIRLRPCGKLTVTNATAEPLHVKIERLGYATLAATAHVVTTMSEFRRFFSKDLLKPSTPLKVASCAILFSDLTGSTALYTKAGDAAAFRLVDDHFDVLRKVIDEQGGGVVKTMGDAVMAAFIEPIACVRAAIACLHAFEQFRIDAENGELTGIKIGLYAGPCYVITANEAIDYFGQTVNCASRVQHCADTGEIVFEEDLFERLSAEDKAKLRLVERVETRVKGVEHPLRLVRTKLATDVISARSLERSRAAS
;
A
#
# COMPACT_ATOMS: atom_id res chain seq x y z
N MET A 1 37.17 -29.20 24.99
CA MET A 1 36.01 -29.64 25.75
C MET A 1 34.78 -29.01 25.14
N GLY A 2 33.88 -29.82 24.70
CA GLY A 2 32.92 -29.74 23.64
C GLY A 2 32.01 -28.50 23.57
N THR A 3 32.00 -27.90 22.42
CA THR A 3 30.96 -26.94 21.98
C THR A 3 29.78 -27.72 21.40
N ARG A 4 28.65 -27.70 22.09
CA ARG A 4 27.40 -28.25 21.54
C ARG A 4 26.79 -27.22 20.60
N GLY A 5 26.58 -27.62 19.35
CA GLY A 5 25.90 -26.85 18.33
C GLY A 5 24.41 -26.65 18.66
N SER A 6 23.91 -25.50 18.29
CA SER A 6 22.51 -25.11 18.35
C SER A 6 21.69 -25.99 17.41
N GLY A 7 20.89 -26.89 17.96
CA GLY A 7 19.98 -27.74 17.22
C GLY A 7 18.81 -26.94 16.66
N HIS A 8 18.64 -27.02 15.35
CA HIS A 8 17.35 -26.72 14.72
C HIS A 8 16.36 -27.78 15.20
N GLY A 9 15.24 -27.34 15.79
CA GLY A 9 14.20 -28.20 16.27
C GLY A 9 13.68 -29.13 15.17
N GLU A 10 13.98 -30.42 15.31
CA GLU A 10 13.41 -31.48 14.49
C GLU A 10 11.91 -31.57 14.79
N ARG A 11 11.10 -31.53 13.73
CA ARG A 11 9.65 -31.72 13.82
C ARG A 11 9.37 -33.21 14.08
N GLU A 12 9.05 -33.59 15.29
CA GLU A 12 8.46 -34.90 15.58
C GLU A 12 6.93 -34.81 15.35
N TYR A 13 6.48 -35.34 14.21
CA TYR A 13 5.08 -35.69 14.03
C TYR A 13 4.82 -37.06 14.69
N SER A 14 4.18 -37.05 15.86
CA SER A 14 3.75 -38.29 16.53
C SER A 14 2.53 -38.85 15.79
N GLY A 15 2.75 -39.91 15.01
CA GLY A 15 1.68 -40.68 14.38
C GLY A 15 2.21 -41.76 13.45
N THR A 16 2.41 -42.99 13.97
CA THR A 16 2.73 -44.26 13.28
C THR A 16 4.05 -44.27 12.48
N LEU A 17 5.03 -45.01 12.98
CA LEU A 17 6.30 -45.38 12.37
C LEU A 17 6.13 -45.83 10.90
N SER A 18 6.36 -44.95 9.95
CA SER A 18 6.62 -45.27 8.57
C SER A 18 8.13 -45.22 8.34
N LEU A 19 8.76 -46.37 8.12
CA LEU A 19 10.18 -46.58 7.84
C LEU A 19 10.66 -45.97 6.50
N VAL A 20 9.99 -44.99 5.95
CA VAL A 20 10.42 -44.31 4.71
C VAL A 20 11.26 -43.10 5.12
N ARG A 21 12.59 -43.23 5.02
CA ARG A 21 13.53 -42.13 5.24
C ARG A 21 13.28 -41.04 4.21
N SER A 22 13.12 -39.78 4.67
CA SER A 22 13.12 -38.62 3.77
C SER A 22 14.43 -38.53 3.00
N VAL A 23 14.33 -38.02 1.77
CA VAL A 23 15.49 -37.77 0.89
C VAL A 23 15.76 -36.28 0.92
N VAL A 24 16.88 -35.89 1.52
CA VAL A 24 17.31 -34.48 1.57
C VAL A 24 18.36 -34.24 0.50
N VAL A 25 18.14 -33.21 -0.31
CA VAL A 25 19.12 -32.70 -1.28
C VAL A 25 19.36 -31.23 -1.06
N THR A 26 20.61 -30.79 -1.18
CA THR A 26 21.02 -29.41 -0.97
C THR A 26 21.97 -28.94 -2.07
N LYS A 27 21.92 -27.67 -2.40
CA LYS A 27 22.85 -26.97 -3.26
C LYS A 27 23.21 -25.64 -2.62
N THR A 28 24.48 -25.38 -2.42
CA THR A 28 24.99 -24.10 -1.94
C THR A 28 25.76 -23.40 -3.05
N ILE A 29 25.52 -22.10 -3.21
CA ILE A 29 26.22 -21.25 -4.18
C ILE A 29 26.64 -19.95 -3.49
N GLN A 30 27.60 -19.26 -4.08
CA GLN A 30 28.02 -17.93 -3.66
C GLN A 30 27.51 -16.92 -4.69
N LEU A 31 26.90 -15.84 -4.20
CA LEU A 31 26.43 -14.70 -4.97
C LEU A 31 27.19 -13.48 -4.49
N ALA A 32 27.51 -12.57 -5.37
CA ALA A 32 28.24 -11.37 -4.99
C ALA A 32 27.32 -10.24 -4.48
N SER A 33 26.02 -10.28 -4.85
CA SER A 33 25.02 -9.34 -4.35
C SER A 33 24.66 -9.62 -2.90
N ALA A 34 24.30 -8.58 -2.13
CA ALA A 34 23.90 -8.71 -0.74
C ALA A 34 22.55 -9.43 -0.56
N PRO A 35 22.27 -10.06 0.59
CA PRO A 35 21.01 -10.76 0.83
C PRO A 35 19.76 -9.90 0.60
N ALA A 36 19.82 -8.61 0.94
CA ALA A 36 18.71 -7.68 0.76
C ALA A 36 18.38 -7.40 -0.72
N ASP A 37 19.41 -7.37 -1.58
CA ASP A 37 19.24 -7.14 -3.02
C ASP A 37 18.72 -8.37 -3.75
N VAL A 38 19.18 -9.56 -3.32
CA VAL A 38 18.78 -10.85 -3.90
C VAL A 38 17.36 -11.25 -3.47
N TRP A 39 16.98 -10.89 -2.24
CA TRP A 39 15.72 -11.33 -1.61
C TRP A 39 14.47 -11.08 -2.45
N PRO A 40 14.21 -9.89 -3.00
CA PRO A 40 12.99 -9.61 -3.76
C PRO A 40 12.82 -10.54 -4.97
N LEU A 41 13.92 -10.89 -5.64
CA LEU A 41 13.89 -11.70 -6.85
C LEU A 41 13.86 -13.21 -6.56
N ILE A 42 14.63 -13.66 -5.56
CA ILE A 42 14.68 -15.09 -5.23
C ILE A 42 13.41 -15.56 -4.52
N THR A 43 12.68 -14.65 -3.87
CA THR A 43 11.40 -14.94 -3.19
C THR A 43 10.19 -14.73 -4.08
N ASP A 44 10.37 -14.27 -5.32
CA ASP A 44 9.30 -14.24 -6.32
C ASP A 44 9.02 -15.67 -6.83
N THR A 45 8.26 -16.37 -6.01
CA THR A 45 7.91 -17.78 -6.25
C THR A 45 6.95 -17.94 -7.41
N ASP A 46 6.21 -16.91 -7.82
CA ASP A 46 5.35 -16.95 -8.99
C ASP A 46 6.19 -17.01 -10.27
N ARG A 47 7.13 -16.08 -10.45
CA ARG A 47 8.05 -16.05 -11.60
C ARG A 47 8.99 -17.27 -11.61
N THR A 48 9.50 -17.64 -10.45
CA THR A 48 10.35 -18.84 -10.32
C THR A 48 9.61 -20.12 -10.72
N ASN A 49 8.36 -20.31 -10.26
CA ASN A 49 7.55 -21.46 -10.62
C ASN A 49 7.21 -21.48 -12.12
N ARG A 50 6.99 -20.33 -12.73
CA ARG A 50 6.78 -20.20 -14.17
C ARG A 50 7.96 -20.77 -14.97
N LEU A 51 9.19 -20.48 -14.55
CA LEU A 51 10.41 -21.00 -15.18
C LEU A 51 10.61 -22.51 -14.94
N VAL A 52 10.24 -23.00 -13.75
CA VAL A 52 10.55 -24.38 -13.32
C VAL A 52 9.44 -25.35 -13.70
N ILE A 53 8.19 -24.96 -13.51
CA ILE A 53 7.01 -25.81 -13.71
C ILE A 53 6.43 -25.62 -15.12
N GLY A 54 6.45 -24.37 -15.61
CA GLY A 54 6.01 -24.01 -16.97
C GLY A 54 4.48 -24.06 -17.21
N THR A 55 3.70 -24.50 -16.21
CA THR A 55 2.23 -24.56 -16.29
C THR A 55 1.60 -23.85 -15.11
N SER A 56 0.52 -23.10 -15.37
CA SER A 56 -0.22 -22.39 -14.34
C SER A 56 -0.84 -23.34 -13.32
N SER A 57 -1.05 -22.83 -12.11
CA SER A 57 -1.64 -23.55 -10.99
C SER A 57 -3.04 -23.02 -10.70
N VAL A 58 -3.99 -23.91 -10.37
CA VAL A 58 -5.34 -23.57 -9.93
C VAL A 58 -5.39 -23.74 -8.41
N TYR A 59 -5.76 -22.71 -7.70
CA TYR A 59 -5.86 -22.67 -6.24
C TYR A 59 -7.31 -22.77 -5.82
N LYS A 60 -7.66 -23.84 -5.10
CA LYS A 60 -9.00 -24.08 -4.54
C LYS A 60 -8.91 -23.93 -3.03
N PRO A 61 -9.71 -23.06 -2.40
CA PRO A 61 -9.73 -22.94 -0.93
C PRO A 61 -10.05 -24.29 -0.28
N ILE A 62 -9.46 -24.54 0.88
CA ILE A 62 -9.82 -25.66 1.74
C ILE A 62 -11.00 -25.21 2.60
N GLU A 63 -12.04 -26.05 2.73
CA GLU A 63 -13.21 -25.74 3.54
C GLU A 63 -12.84 -25.46 5.00
N PRO A 64 -13.53 -24.51 5.67
CA PRO A 64 -13.35 -24.23 7.09
C PRO A 64 -13.56 -25.49 7.93
N GLY A 65 -12.70 -25.69 8.96
CA GLY A 65 -12.80 -26.84 9.87
C GLY A 65 -11.96 -28.06 9.48
N ALA A 66 -11.28 -28.05 8.34
CA ALA A 66 -10.28 -29.06 8.03
C ALA A 66 -9.09 -28.93 8.99
N LYS A 67 -8.71 -30.00 9.68
CA LYS A 67 -7.50 -30.05 10.53
C LYS A 67 -6.24 -30.01 9.66
N SER A 68 -5.92 -28.86 9.10
CA SER A 68 -4.75 -28.65 8.24
C SER A 68 -4.27 -27.21 8.34
N SER A 69 -2.96 -27.01 8.43
CA SER A 69 -2.34 -25.68 8.28
C SER A 69 -2.41 -25.17 6.84
N ALA A 70 -2.65 -26.05 5.86
CA ALA A 70 -2.83 -25.68 4.46
C ALA A 70 -4.08 -24.82 4.28
N ARG A 71 -4.05 -23.94 3.28
CA ARG A 71 -5.16 -23.03 2.94
C ARG A 71 -5.77 -23.34 1.60
N PHE A 72 -5.01 -23.97 0.73
CA PHE A 72 -5.41 -24.27 -0.64
C PHE A 72 -5.04 -25.68 -1.02
N VAL A 73 -5.90 -26.28 -1.81
CA VAL A 73 -5.56 -27.39 -2.68
C VAL A 73 -5.10 -26.78 -4.00
N VAL A 74 -3.90 -27.13 -4.39
CA VAL A 74 -3.31 -26.64 -5.64
C VAL A 74 -3.37 -27.77 -6.66
N GLU A 75 -3.88 -27.46 -7.83
CA GLU A 75 -3.88 -28.35 -8.99
C GLU A 75 -2.99 -27.76 -10.07
N THR A 76 -2.03 -28.53 -10.55
CA THR A 76 -1.08 -28.12 -11.57
C THR A 76 -0.66 -29.32 -12.44
N ARG A 77 0.11 -29.04 -13.50
CA ARG A 77 0.75 -30.08 -14.30
C ARG A 77 2.26 -29.90 -14.27
N ALA A 78 3.00 -30.98 -14.09
CA ALA A 78 4.44 -30.97 -14.17
C ALA A 78 4.90 -32.18 -14.98
N GLY A 79 5.76 -31.98 -15.99
CA GLY A 79 6.24 -33.03 -16.87
C GLY A 79 5.12 -33.82 -17.58
N GLY A 80 3.99 -33.17 -17.87
CA GLY A 80 2.83 -33.80 -18.51
C GLY A 80 1.85 -34.50 -17.56
N PHE A 81 2.18 -34.63 -16.27
CA PHE A 81 1.33 -35.28 -15.27
C PHE A 81 0.54 -34.27 -14.44
N SER A 82 -0.73 -34.56 -14.18
CA SER A 82 -1.55 -33.78 -13.26
C SER A 82 -1.13 -34.07 -11.83
N MET A 83 -0.88 -33.01 -11.06
CA MET A 83 -0.49 -33.08 -9.65
C MET A 83 -1.47 -32.28 -8.81
N SER A 84 -1.78 -32.79 -7.62
CA SER A 84 -2.59 -32.09 -6.63
C SER A 84 -1.94 -32.19 -5.26
N TYR A 85 -1.87 -31.05 -4.55
CA TYR A 85 -1.27 -30.97 -3.23
C TYR A 85 -1.96 -29.92 -2.34
N GLU A 86 -1.83 -30.10 -1.04
CA GLU A 86 -2.18 -29.10 -0.04
C GLU A 86 -0.93 -28.25 0.24
N GLU A 87 -1.04 -26.92 0.09
CA GLU A 87 0.05 -25.99 0.35
C GLU A 87 -0.11 -25.35 1.72
N ALA A 88 0.86 -25.62 2.61
CA ALA A 88 0.96 -24.90 3.88
C ALA A 88 1.36 -23.43 3.64
N PRO A 89 1.04 -22.51 4.54
CA PRO A 89 1.58 -21.16 4.50
C PRO A 89 3.11 -21.19 4.42
N PHE A 90 3.67 -20.30 3.60
CA PHE A 90 5.11 -20.11 3.59
C PHE A 90 5.58 -19.60 4.96
N GLU A 91 6.77 -20.02 5.36
CA GLU A 91 7.46 -19.49 6.53
C GLU A 91 8.69 -18.73 6.08
N TRP A 92 8.98 -17.57 6.68
CA TRP A 92 10.18 -16.80 6.33
C TRP A 92 10.64 -15.86 7.44
N THR A 93 11.89 -15.51 7.36
CA THR A 93 12.50 -14.35 8.01
C THR A 93 13.15 -13.51 6.93
N LEU A 94 12.77 -12.23 6.84
CA LEU A 94 13.19 -11.29 5.80
C LEU A 94 14.72 -11.32 5.62
N ASN A 95 15.17 -11.39 4.37
CA ASN A 95 16.57 -11.44 3.94
C ASN A 95 17.38 -12.63 4.48
N LYS A 96 16.77 -13.59 5.16
CA LYS A 96 17.46 -14.73 5.79
C LYS A 96 17.02 -16.09 5.25
N SER A 97 15.73 -16.37 5.24
CA SER A 97 15.25 -17.68 4.80
C SER A 97 13.77 -17.68 4.47
N PHE A 98 13.37 -18.59 3.59
CA PHE A 98 11.98 -18.98 3.43
C PHE A 98 11.84 -20.47 3.18
N SER A 99 10.68 -21.02 3.51
CA SER A 99 10.33 -22.41 3.22
C SER A 99 8.83 -22.61 3.03
N VAL A 100 8.46 -23.68 2.32
CA VAL A 100 7.09 -24.11 2.14
C VAL A 100 6.97 -25.62 2.21
N TYR A 101 5.98 -26.11 2.94
CA TYR A 101 5.61 -27.52 3.02
C TYR A 101 4.41 -27.79 2.12
N ARG A 102 4.49 -28.87 1.33
CA ARG A 102 3.44 -29.32 0.41
C ARG A 102 3.13 -30.79 0.60
N LYS A 103 1.89 -31.10 0.99
CA LYS A 103 1.39 -32.46 1.18
C LYS A 103 0.71 -32.92 -0.10
N MET A 104 1.29 -33.93 -0.74
CA MET A 104 0.84 -34.43 -2.04
C MET A 104 -0.43 -35.30 -1.90
N ARG A 105 -1.48 -34.95 -2.59
CA ARG A 105 -2.70 -35.77 -2.70
C ARG A 105 -2.54 -36.87 -3.73
N SER A 106 -1.73 -36.63 -4.76
CA SER A 106 -1.45 -37.58 -5.85
C SER A 106 0.05 -37.64 -6.17
N GLY A 107 0.46 -38.67 -6.91
CA GLY A 107 1.84 -38.82 -7.39
C GLY A 107 2.76 -39.64 -6.48
N PRO A 108 4.07 -39.72 -6.81
CA PRO A 108 5.04 -40.64 -6.19
C PRO A 108 5.52 -40.17 -4.80
N LEU A 109 5.34 -38.92 -4.46
CA LEU A 109 5.69 -38.36 -3.17
C LEU A 109 4.48 -38.32 -2.23
N ARG A 110 4.74 -38.40 -0.93
CA ARG A 110 3.79 -38.13 0.15
C ARG A 110 3.75 -36.63 0.46
N ALA A 111 4.92 -36.05 0.57
CA ALA A 111 5.12 -34.63 0.83
C ALA A 111 6.47 -34.16 0.34
N TYR A 112 6.66 -32.85 0.29
CA TYR A 112 8.00 -32.26 0.20
C TYR A 112 8.05 -30.89 0.86
N THR A 113 9.26 -30.53 1.34
CA THR A 113 9.56 -29.19 1.82
C THR A 113 10.62 -28.58 0.91
N TYR A 114 10.36 -27.39 0.41
CA TYR A 114 11.34 -26.56 -0.30
C TYR A 114 11.72 -25.36 0.57
N GLY A 115 13.00 -25.06 0.65
CA GLY A 115 13.49 -23.92 1.43
C GLY A 115 14.78 -23.33 0.85
N VAL A 116 14.97 -22.04 1.13
CA VAL A 116 16.16 -21.27 0.80
C VAL A 116 16.66 -20.57 2.05
N THR A 117 17.96 -20.59 2.28
CA THR A 117 18.62 -19.82 3.34
C THR A 117 19.69 -18.93 2.71
N LEU A 118 19.68 -17.66 3.08
CA LEU A 118 20.64 -16.63 2.67
C LEU A 118 21.48 -16.24 3.88
N ALA A 119 22.79 -16.38 3.77
CA ALA A 119 23.73 -15.93 4.81
C ALA A 119 24.71 -14.93 4.19
N PRO A 120 24.92 -13.76 4.82
CA PRO A 120 25.90 -12.80 4.33
C PRO A 120 27.31 -13.41 4.38
N THR A 121 28.14 -13.05 3.41
CA THR A 121 29.56 -13.39 3.36
C THR A 121 30.42 -12.22 3.81
N SER A 122 31.67 -12.46 4.17
CA SER A 122 32.59 -11.42 4.67
C SER A 122 32.93 -10.34 3.64
N ASP A 123 32.72 -10.61 2.37
CA ASP A 123 32.92 -9.70 1.22
C ASP A 123 31.65 -8.93 0.84
N GLY A 124 30.57 -9.04 1.65
CA GLY A 124 29.30 -8.35 1.41
C GLY A 124 28.33 -9.10 0.50
N GLY A 125 28.71 -10.23 -0.04
CA GLY A 125 27.87 -11.09 -0.87
C GLY A 125 26.93 -12.00 -0.07
N THR A 126 26.39 -13.01 -0.74
CA THR A 126 25.42 -13.97 -0.19
C THR A 126 25.82 -15.41 -0.42
N ARG A 127 25.83 -16.21 0.64
CA ARG A 127 25.82 -17.66 0.54
C ARG A 127 24.37 -18.15 0.51
N ALA A 128 23.90 -18.58 -0.67
CA ALA A 128 22.55 -19.08 -0.85
C ALA A 128 22.55 -20.61 -0.80
N THR A 129 21.75 -21.20 0.09
CA THR A 129 21.59 -22.66 0.25
C THR A 129 20.15 -23.04 -0.07
N PHE A 130 19.98 -23.81 -1.12
CA PHE A 130 18.71 -24.43 -1.54
C PHE A 130 18.59 -25.79 -0.91
N ARG A 131 17.49 -26.07 -0.23
CA ARG A 131 17.19 -27.35 0.41
C ARG A 131 15.86 -27.87 -0.12
N LEU A 132 15.85 -29.13 -0.54
CA LEU A 132 14.64 -29.85 -0.90
C LEU A 132 14.61 -31.16 -0.11
N GLU A 133 13.57 -31.34 0.68
CA GLU A 133 13.30 -32.56 1.42
C GLU A 133 12.10 -33.25 0.82
N LEU A 134 12.26 -34.48 0.38
CA LEU A 134 11.28 -35.28 -0.36
C LEU A 134 10.89 -36.50 0.47
N GLU A 135 9.59 -36.74 0.59
CA GLU A 135 9.03 -37.92 1.25
C GLU A 135 8.40 -38.86 0.21
N PRO A 136 9.15 -39.86 -0.31
CA PRO A 136 8.58 -40.81 -1.24
C PRO A 136 7.48 -41.66 -0.61
N ARG A 137 6.44 -42.02 -1.37
CA ARG A 137 5.39 -42.94 -0.87
C ARG A 137 5.90 -44.36 -0.64
N HIS A 138 6.97 -44.75 -1.36
CA HIS A 138 7.60 -46.04 -1.24
C HIS A 138 9.14 -45.90 -1.28
N TRP A 139 9.88 -46.68 -0.48
CA TRP A 139 11.31 -46.57 -0.37
C TRP A 139 12.05 -46.79 -1.71
N ALA A 140 11.52 -47.64 -2.61
CA ALA A 140 12.10 -47.87 -3.95
C ALA A 140 12.12 -46.62 -4.84
N LEU A 141 11.32 -45.58 -4.51
CA LEU A 141 11.29 -44.31 -5.22
C LEU A 141 12.39 -43.35 -4.75
N ALA A 142 13.08 -43.64 -3.64
CA ALA A 142 14.07 -42.73 -3.04
C ALA A 142 15.25 -42.40 -4.00
N PRO A 143 15.81 -43.31 -4.78
CA PRO A 143 16.89 -42.98 -5.75
C PRO A 143 16.40 -42.01 -6.84
N ILE A 144 15.18 -42.23 -7.35
CA ILE A 144 14.58 -41.38 -8.38
C ILE A 144 14.29 -40.00 -7.79
N ALA A 145 13.71 -39.95 -6.58
CA ALA A 145 13.46 -38.70 -5.86
C ALA A 145 14.76 -37.91 -5.64
N LYS A 146 15.85 -38.58 -5.24
CA LYS A 146 17.19 -37.97 -5.08
C LYS A 146 17.73 -37.39 -6.39
N LEU A 147 17.63 -38.14 -7.48
CA LEU A 147 18.09 -37.68 -8.80
C LEU A 147 17.30 -36.44 -9.26
N GLN A 148 15.98 -36.49 -9.17
CA GLN A 148 15.12 -35.36 -9.56
C GLN A 148 15.31 -34.16 -8.62
N GLY A 149 15.41 -34.41 -7.31
CA GLY A 149 15.70 -33.37 -6.33
C GLY A 149 17.01 -32.62 -6.61
N ASN A 150 18.07 -33.35 -6.94
CA ASN A 150 19.36 -32.75 -7.33
C ASN A 150 19.23 -31.87 -8.59
N ARG A 151 18.43 -32.28 -9.57
CA ARG A 151 18.16 -31.46 -10.77
C ARG A 151 17.41 -30.19 -10.44
N ILE A 152 16.41 -30.28 -9.55
CA ILE A 152 15.62 -29.12 -9.12
C ILE A 152 16.50 -28.10 -8.39
N VAL A 153 17.24 -28.50 -7.35
CA VAL A 153 18.12 -27.58 -6.60
C VAL A 153 19.24 -27.00 -7.46
N ALA A 154 19.76 -27.77 -8.43
CA ALA A 154 20.77 -27.29 -9.39
C ALA A 154 20.18 -26.23 -10.32
N ASN A 155 18.92 -26.41 -10.77
CA ASN A 155 18.22 -25.41 -11.59
C ASN A 155 17.94 -24.12 -10.80
N MET A 156 17.50 -24.25 -9.54
CA MET A 156 17.33 -23.11 -8.63
C MET A 156 18.64 -22.34 -8.42
N GLY A 157 19.76 -23.05 -8.29
CA GLY A 157 21.08 -22.44 -8.21
C GLY A 157 21.40 -21.60 -9.45
N ARG A 158 21.17 -22.14 -10.65
CA ARG A 158 21.38 -21.39 -11.91
C ARG A 158 20.49 -20.15 -12.05
N ILE A 159 19.23 -20.24 -11.61
CA ILE A 159 18.34 -19.08 -11.58
C ILE A 159 18.89 -18.00 -10.64
N ALA A 160 19.37 -18.38 -9.47
CA ALA A 160 19.95 -17.43 -8.51
C ALA A 160 21.27 -16.81 -9.03
N GLU A 161 22.12 -17.57 -9.72
CA GLU A 161 23.30 -17.03 -10.42
C GLU A 161 22.92 -16.02 -11.52
N SER A 162 21.83 -16.29 -12.25
CA SER A 162 21.30 -15.36 -13.26
C SER A 162 20.70 -14.10 -12.63
N ILE A 163 20.06 -14.21 -11.45
CA ILE A 163 19.59 -13.07 -10.66
C ILE A 163 20.79 -12.20 -10.23
N ASP A 164 21.85 -12.81 -9.73
CA ASP A 164 23.06 -12.09 -9.31
C ASP A 164 23.73 -11.35 -10.47
N ALA A 165 23.83 -11.98 -11.63
CA ALA A 165 24.33 -11.35 -12.86
C ALA A 165 23.44 -10.18 -13.31
N HIS A 166 22.13 -10.31 -13.21
CA HIS A 166 21.18 -9.23 -13.51
C HIS A 166 21.37 -8.01 -12.60
N LEU A 167 21.52 -8.25 -11.30
CA LEU A 167 21.71 -7.20 -10.30
C LEU A 167 23.04 -6.45 -10.47
N ARG A 168 24.11 -7.13 -10.86
CA ARG A 168 25.47 -6.57 -10.93
C ARG A 168 25.83 -6.01 -12.30
N ASP A 169 25.53 -6.76 -13.34
CA ASP A 169 26.09 -6.55 -14.67
C ASP A 169 25.04 -6.02 -15.65
N SER A 170 23.84 -5.63 -15.14
CA SER A 170 22.70 -5.25 -15.99
C SER A 170 22.36 -6.30 -17.05
N ALA A 171 22.67 -7.57 -16.76
CA ALA A 171 22.30 -8.69 -17.60
C ALA A 171 20.76 -8.73 -17.78
N PRO A 172 20.24 -9.32 -18.85
CA PRO A 172 18.79 -9.48 -19.00
C PRO A 172 18.18 -10.19 -17.78
N SER A 173 16.94 -9.77 -17.42
CA SER A 173 16.23 -10.44 -16.33
C SER A 173 16.15 -11.94 -16.58
N PRO A 174 16.42 -12.81 -15.57
CA PRO A 174 16.25 -14.24 -15.71
C PRO A 174 14.79 -14.65 -15.94
N PHE A 175 13.86 -13.77 -15.60
CA PHE A 175 12.41 -13.96 -15.74
C PHE A 175 11.94 -13.49 -17.12
N ILE A 176 12.35 -14.20 -18.17
CA ILE A 176 11.85 -13.96 -19.53
C ILE A 176 10.42 -14.50 -19.61
N GLU A 177 9.48 -13.61 -19.78
CA GLU A 177 8.07 -13.96 -19.97
C GLU A 177 7.66 -13.70 -21.42
N PRO A 178 6.88 -14.62 -22.02
CA PRO A 178 6.27 -14.34 -23.31
C PRO A 178 5.32 -13.14 -23.14
N THR A 179 5.50 -12.13 -23.97
CA THR A 179 4.67 -10.94 -23.97
C THR A 179 3.71 -10.98 -25.15
N THR A 180 2.44 -10.67 -24.91
CA THR A 180 1.48 -10.44 -25.97
C THR A 180 1.82 -9.12 -26.67
N PRO A 181 1.85 -9.06 -28.03
CA PRO A 181 2.11 -7.81 -28.73
C PRO A 181 1.08 -6.74 -28.38
N ALA A 182 1.56 -5.51 -28.22
CA ALA A 182 0.70 -4.36 -28.03
C ALA A 182 0.31 -3.76 -29.40
N ASN A 183 -0.83 -3.05 -29.44
CA ASN A 183 -1.26 -2.27 -30.59
C ASN A 183 -0.49 -0.94 -30.61
N GLU A 184 0.56 -0.86 -31.42
CA GLU A 184 1.46 0.31 -31.50
C GLU A 184 0.73 1.58 -31.95
N GLU A 185 -0.22 1.48 -32.86
CA GLU A 185 -0.99 2.64 -33.34
C GLU A 185 -1.79 3.29 -32.21
N ARG A 186 -2.44 2.48 -31.35
CA ARG A 186 -3.16 2.97 -30.19
C ARG A 186 -2.22 3.51 -29.10
N LEU A 187 -1.07 2.88 -28.89
CA LEU A 187 -0.06 3.38 -27.96
C LEU A 187 0.47 4.75 -28.37
N ASP A 188 0.82 4.91 -29.66
CA ASP A 188 1.34 6.17 -30.18
C ASP A 188 0.28 7.26 -30.18
N PHE A 189 -0.96 6.93 -30.49
CA PHE A 189 -2.08 7.87 -30.38
C PHE A 189 -2.22 8.36 -28.92
N ALA A 190 -2.33 7.43 -27.97
CA ALA A 190 -2.50 7.79 -26.56
C ALA A 190 -1.32 8.61 -26.04
N LYS A 191 -0.07 8.24 -26.40
CA LYS A 191 1.13 9.01 -26.05
C LYS A 191 1.02 10.46 -26.49
N ARG A 192 0.69 10.71 -27.77
CA ARG A 192 0.54 12.07 -28.32
C ARG A 192 -0.55 12.88 -27.59
N GLU A 193 -1.68 12.24 -27.28
CA GLU A 193 -2.79 12.93 -26.61
C GLU A 193 -2.46 13.24 -25.14
N LEU A 194 -1.72 12.36 -24.43
CA LEU A 194 -1.26 12.62 -23.07
C LEU A 194 -0.27 13.79 -23.02
N VAL A 195 0.66 13.86 -24.00
CA VAL A 195 1.60 14.98 -24.13
C VAL A 195 0.85 16.31 -24.39
N LYS A 196 -0.15 16.31 -25.27
CA LYS A 196 -0.98 17.51 -25.52
C LYS A 196 -1.73 18.01 -24.29
N ARG A 197 -2.04 17.11 -23.36
CA ARG A 197 -2.69 17.46 -22.07
C ARG A 197 -1.70 18.00 -21.03
N GLY A 198 -0.42 18.14 -21.36
CA GLY A 198 0.61 18.73 -20.50
C GLY A 198 1.08 17.82 -19.37
N LEU A 199 0.93 16.50 -19.49
CA LEU A 199 1.39 15.53 -18.49
C LEU A 199 2.89 15.29 -18.61
N ASP A 200 3.52 14.85 -17.52
CA ASP A 200 4.96 14.61 -17.46
C ASP A 200 5.43 13.57 -18.48
N GLY A 201 6.45 13.92 -19.28
CA GLY A 201 6.97 13.08 -20.35
C GLY A 201 7.60 11.77 -19.85
N GLY A 202 8.31 11.81 -18.73
CA GLY A 202 8.93 10.64 -18.12
C GLY A 202 7.89 9.64 -17.61
N VAL A 203 6.80 10.15 -17.04
CA VAL A 203 5.65 9.34 -16.59
C VAL A 203 4.95 8.68 -17.80
N ILE A 204 4.70 9.47 -18.86
CA ILE A 204 4.08 8.95 -20.09
C ILE A 204 4.94 7.84 -20.71
N ASP A 205 6.26 8.06 -20.83
CA ASP A 205 7.19 7.08 -21.38
C ASP A 205 7.25 5.81 -20.52
N ALA A 206 7.19 5.93 -19.21
CA ALA A 206 7.14 4.80 -18.30
C ALA A 206 5.89 3.94 -18.52
N ILE A 207 4.70 4.56 -18.62
CA ILE A 207 3.42 3.86 -18.87
C ILE A 207 3.46 3.17 -20.24
N VAL A 208 3.84 3.88 -21.29
CA VAL A 208 3.86 3.35 -22.66
C VAL A 208 4.86 2.20 -22.80
N THR A 209 6.07 2.34 -22.24
CA THR A 209 7.09 1.30 -22.28
C THR A 209 6.64 0.06 -21.52
N MET A 210 6.02 0.25 -20.34
CA MET A 210 5.50 -0.86 -19.55
C MET A 210 4.40 -1.62 -20.30
N ILE A 211 3.45 -0.92 -20.92
CA ILE A 211 2.39 -1.56 -21.70
C ILE A 211 2.95 -2.23 -22.97
N ARG A 212 3.93 -1.63 -23.63
CA ARG A 212 4.55 -2.18 -24.87
C ARG A 212 5.30 -3.48 -24.61
N SER A 213 6.16 -3.52 -23.60
CA SER A 213 7.15 -4.58 -23.41
C SER A 213 7.21 -5.19 -22.02
N GLY A 214 6.42 -4.69 -21.07
CA GLY A 214 6.40 -5.26 -19.71
C GLY A 214 5.79 -6.66 -19.66
N PRO A 215 6.18 -7.48 -18.68
CA PRO A 215 5.59 -8.79 -18.46
C PRO A 215 4.09 -8.70 -18.14
N ASP A 216 3.31 -9.67 -18.58
CA ASP A 216 1.86 -9.71 -18.30
C ASP A 216 1.58 -9.71 -16.79
N ALA A 217 2.41 -10.37 -15.99
CA ALA A 217 2.29 -10.39 -14.53
C ALA A 217 2.32 -8.99 -13.89
N ASP A 218 3.09 -8.05 -14.45
CA ASP A 218 3.17 -6.67 -13.97
C ASP A 218 2.00 -5.81 -14.48
N LEU A 219 1.39 -6.22 -15.59
CA LEU A 219 0.30 -5.49 -16.24
C LEU A 219 -1.08 -5.87 -15.74
N VAL A 220 -1.27 -7.09 -15.20
CA VAL A 220 -2.54 -7.55 -14.63
C VAL A 220 -3.02 -6.62 -13.51
N ARG A 221 -2.10 -5.97 -12.80
CA ARG A 221 -2.39 -5.10 -11.67
C ARG A 221 -1.35 -3.98 -11.60
N MET A 222 -1.40 -3.05 -12.52
CA MET A 222 -0.53 -1.86 -12.51
C MET A 222 -0.88 -0.98 -11.31
N ARG A 223 0.06 -0.80 -10.39
CA ARG A 223 -0.09 0.00 -9.17
C ARG A 223 0.69 1.30 -9.32
N PRO A 224 0.01 2.46 -9.43
CA PRO A 224 0.64 3.74 -9.80
C PRO A 224 1.85 4.11 -8.96
N PHE A 225 1.70 4.07 -7.63
CA PHE A 225 2.76 4.51 -6.72
C PHE A 225 3.94 3.55 -6.66
N GLU A 226 3.73 2.25 -6.83
CA GLU A 226 4.83 1.28 -6.95
C GLU A 226 5.61 1.49 -8.26
N ILE A 227 4.88 1.70 -9.36
CA ILE A 227 5.49 1.96 -10.68
C ILE A 227 6.34 3.22 -10.62
N ALA A 228 5.82 4.29 -10.03
CA ALA A 228 6.53 5.56 -9.89
C ALA A 228 7.75 5.41 -8.98
N HIS A 229 7.59 4.80 -7.80
CA HIS A 229 8.67 4.58 -6.85
C HIS A 229 9.83 3.78 -7.45
N GLY A 230 9.54 2.69 -8.15
CA GLY A 230 10.56 1.87 -8.80
C GLY A 230 11.31 2.57 -9.96
N ARG A 231 10.85 3.74 -10.38
CA ARG A 231 11.46 4.55 -11.46
C ARG A 231 11.92 5.93 -11.03
N GLY A 232 11.80 6.26 -9.74
CA GLY A 232 12.14 7.60 -9.23
C GLY A 232 11.24 8.71 -9.77
N LEU A 233 9.98 8.39 -10.10
CA LEU A 233 8.97 9.32 -10.61
C LEU A 233 7.99 9.72 -9.50
N ASP A 234 7.25 10.81 -9.70
CA ASP A 234 6.21 11.23 -8.78
C ASP A 234 4.97 10.31 -8.88
N GLY A 235 4.52 9.79 -7.73
CA GLY A 235 3.40 8.85 -7.65
C GLY A 235 2.06 9.48 -7.99
N ARG A 236 1.84 10.76 -7.61
CA ARG A 236 0.61 11.47 -7.89
C ARG A 236 0.49 11.80 -9.38
N GLU A 237 1.60 12.22 -10.00
CA GLU A 237 1.65 12.44 -11.45
C GLU A 237 1.45 11.13 -12.23
N MET A 238 1.98 10.00 -11.75
CA MET A 238 1.72 8.68 -12.33
C MET A 238 0.23 8.32 -12.27
N LEU A 239 -0.41 8.50 -11.12
CA LEU A 239 -1.85 8.26 -10.96
C LEU A 239 -2.67 9.19 -11.85
N ARG A 240 -2.31 10.48 -11.91
CA ARG A 240 -2.92 11.48 -12.79
C ARG A 240 -2.85 11.06 -14.26
N ALA A 241 -1.68 10.67 -14.73
CA ALA A 241 -1.48 10.23 -16.11
C ALA A 241 -2.30 8.96 -16.43
N LEU A 242 -2.38 8.00 -15.50
CA LEU A 242 -3.19 6.80 -15.67
C LEU A 242 -4.70 7.10 -15.71
N LEU A 243 -5.20 8.04 -14.89
CA LEU A 243 -6.61 8.49 -14.97
C LEU A 243 -6.92 9.12 -16.33
N HIS A 244 -6.01 9.94 -16.87
CA HIS A 244 -6.12 10.46 -18.23
C HIS A 244 -6.06 9.34 -19.29
N ALA A 245 -5.20 8.33 -19.09
CA ALA A 245 -5.05 7.19 -19.99
C ALA A 245 -6.32 6.34 -20.07
N VAL A 246 -7.10 6.24 -18.97
CA VAL A 246 -8.42 5.58 -18.98
C VAL A 246 -9.36 6.29 -19.94
N THR A 247 -9.40 7.63 -19.95
CA THR A 247 -10.29 8.39 -20.85
C THR A 247 -9.92 8.25 -22.34
N LEU A 248 -8.71 7.79 -22.63
CA LEU A 248 -8.23 7.50 -23.99
C LEU A 248 -8.39 6.02 -24.38
N GLY A 249 -8.90 5.18 -23.48
CA GLY A 249 -9.00 3.74 -23.69
C GLY A 249 -7.66 3.03 -23.78
N LEU A 250 -6.61 3.59 -23.16
CA LEU A 250 -5.28 2.97 -23.08
C LEU A 250 -5.25 1.91 -21.97
N VAL A 251 -5.85 2.22 -20.83
CA VAL A 251 -5.98 1.33 -19.67
C VAL A 251 -7.40 1.38 -19.11
N GLU A 252 -7.75 0.40 -18.29
CA GLU A 252 -8.98 0.35 -17.50
C GLU A 252 -8.64 0.53 -16.02
N LEU A 253 -9.46 1.30 -15.31
CA LEU A 253 -9.41 1.42 -13.85
C LEU A 253 -10.14 0.23 -13.22
N ARG A 254 -9.54 -0.37 -12.20
CA ARG A 254 -10.11 -1.43 -11.37
C ARG A 254 -9.91 -1.12 -9.90
N TRP A 255 -10.90 -1.45 -9.09
CA TRP A 255 -10.85 -1.32 -7.65
C TRP A 255 -10.55 -2.68 -7.02
N ALA A 256 -9.36 -2.83 -6.45
CA ALA A 256 -8.95 -4.04 -5.76
C ALA A 256 -9.34 -3.97 -4.28
N LEU A 257 -10.12 -4.95 -3.80
CA LEU A 257 -10.43 -5.12 -2.38
C LEU A 257 -9.27 -5.86 -1.71
N VAL A 258 -8.50 -5.16 -0.90
CA VAL A 258 -7.26 -5.67 -0.31
C VAL A 258 -7.40 -5.93 1.18
N CYS A 259 -6.90 -7.07 1.62
CA CYS A 259 -6.83 -7.36 3.05
C CYS A 259 -5.94 -6.34 3.79
N PRO A 260 -6.39 -5.72 4.89
CA PRO A 260 -5.60 -4.75 5.63
C PRO A 260 -4.37 -5.36 6.34
N SER A 261 -4.30 -6.69 6.46
CA SER A 261 -3.14 -7.41 6.98
C SER A 261 -2.19 -7.83 5.86
N CYS A 262 -2.55 -8.80 5.02
CA CYS A 262 -1.61 -9.34 4.03
C CYS A 262 -1.54 -8.55 2.70
N ARG A 263 -2.38 -7.53 2.50
CA ARG A 263 -2.47 -6.72 1.27
C ARG A 263 -2.80 -7.53 0.00
N THR A 264 -3.18 -8.78 0.15
CA THR A 264 -3.65 -9.60 -0.97
C THR A 264 -5.00 -9.07 -1.44
N ALA A 265 -5.16 -8.90 -2.74
CA ALA A 265 -6.45 -8.58 -3.34
C ALA A 265 -7.33 -9.84 -3.27
N ASN A 266 -8.44 -9.73 -2.55
CA ASN A 266 -9.42 -10.82 -2.43
C ASN A 266 -10.43 -10.77 -3.57
N ASP A 267 -10.71 -9.56 -4.06
CA ASP A 267 -11.66 -9.32 -5.16
C ASP A 267 -11.24 -8.06 -5.94
N GLN A 268 -11.79 -7.90 -7.13
CA GLN A 268 -11.55 -6.76 -7.99
C GLN A 268 -12.84 -6.39 -8.73
N VAL A 269 -13.28 -5.16 -8.58
CA VAL A 269 -14.51 -4.65 -9.18
C VAL A 269 -14.22 -3.50 -10.14
N SER A 270 -15.15 -3.20 -11.03
CA SER A 270 -15.00 -2.17 -12.07
C SER A 270 -15.51 -0.79 -11.62
N SER A 271 -16.34 -0.75 -10.58
CA SER A 271 -16.96 0.47 -10.07
C SER A 271 -16.98 0.47 -8.55
N LEU A 272 -16.89 1.66 -7.95
CA LEU A 272 -17.08 1.86 -6.50
C LEU A 272 -18.48 1.44 -6.03
N ALA A 273 -19.49 1.46 -6.91
CA ALA A 273 -20.85 1.02 -6.60
C ALA A 273 -20.97 -0.49 -6.34
N GLU A 274 -20.00 -1.28 -6.81
CA GLU A 274 -19.98 -2.72 -6.61
C GLU A 274 -19.38 -3.12 -5.26
N ILE A 275 -18.75 -2.17 -4.53
CA ILE A 275 -18.12 -2.40 -3.24
C ILE A 275 -19.18 -2.61 -2.16
N GLY A 276 -19.05 -3.71 -1.39
CA GLY A 276 -19.86 -3.99 -0.20
C GLY A 276 -19.29 -3.36 1.07
N ASP A 277 -19.91 -3.63 2.21
CA ASP A 277 -19.52 -3.09 3.51
C ASP A 277 -18.38 -3.91 4.16
N GLU A 278 -18.30 -5.19 3.84
CA GLU A 278 -17.38 -6.15 4.43
C GLU A 278 -16.74 -7.04 3.37
N SER A 279 -15.56 -7.55 3.68
CA SER A 279 -14.86 -8.57 2.91
C SER A 279 -14.17 -9.56 3.84
N HIS A 280 -13.86 -10.76 3.33
CA HIS A 280 -13.15 -11.80 4.07
C HIS A 280 -11.88 -12.23 3.36
N CYS A 281 -10.78 -12.22 4.09
CA CYS A 281 -9.51 -12.74 3.59
C CYS A 281 -9.29 -14.18 4.02
N GLN A 282 -9.34 -15.11 3.09
CA GLN A 282 -9.12 -16.53 3.36
C GLN A 282 -7.69 -16.83 3.84
N LEU A 283 -6.68 -16.08 3.38
CA LEU A 283 -5.29 -16.25 3.81
C LEU A 283 -5.09 -15.91 5.29
N CYS A 284 -5.70 -14.81 5.74
CA CYS A 284 -5.58 -14.32 7.11
C CYS A 284 -6.71 -14.84 8.02
N ASP A 285 -7.77 -15.41 7.42
CA ASP A 285 -9.03 -15.75 8.10
C ASP A 285 -9.57 -14.55 8.89
N LEU A 286 -9.68 -13.46 8.20
CA LEU A 286 -10.02 -12.16 8.75
C LEU A 286 -11.19 -11.56 7.99
N SER A 287 -12.33 -11.38 8.66
CA SER A 287 -13.41 -10.53 8.20
C SER A 287 -13.13 -9.09 8.60
N TYR A 288 -13.29 -8.16 7.68
CA TYR A 288 -12.99 -6.76 7.92
C TYR A 288 -13.98 -5.86 7.20
N GLY A 289 -14.34 -4.76 7.85
CA GLY A 289 -15.09 -3.67 7.23
C GLY A 289 -14.25 -2.97 6.17
N ILE A 290 -14.89 -2.56 5.09
CA ILE A 290 -14.18 -1.89 3.99
C ILE A 290 -14.00 -0.41 4.32
N GLU A 291 -12.76 0.00 4.51
CA GLU A 291 -12.32 1.38 4.66
C GLU A 291 -11.62 1.84 3.37
N LEU A 292 -12.04 2.99 2.81
CA LEU A 292 -11.54 3.49 1.51
C LEU A 292 -10.05 3.87 1.53
N ASP A 293 -9.53 4.22 2.69
CA ASP A 293 -8.12 4.57 2.89
C ASP A 293 -7.21 3.38 3.16
N ARG A 294 -7.76 2.15 3.33
CA ARG A 294 -7.00 0.97 3.73
C ARG A 294 -7.28 -0.28 2.92
N ALA A 295 -8.56 -0.50 2.59
CA ALA A 295 -9.02 -1.77 2.05
C ALA A 295 -9.40 -1.72 0.56
N VAL A 296 -9.39 -0.54 -0.07
CA VAL A 296 -9.70 -0.36 -1.48
C VAL A 296 -8.55 0.35 -2.18
N GLU A 297 -8.01 -0.27 -3.22
CA GLU A 297 -6.87 0.26 -3.98
C GLU A 297 -7.21 0.36 -5.47
N ALA A 298 -6.91 1.51 -6.08
CA ALA A 298 -6.99 1.69 -7.51
C ALA A 298 -5.83 0.98 -8.20
N THR A 299 -6.16 0.14 -9.15
CA THR A 299 -5.21 -0.55 -10.02
C THR A 299 -5.62 -0.35 -11.48
N PHE A 300 -4.67 -0.50 -12.37
CA PHE A 300 -4.92 -0.34 -13.79
C PHE A 300 -4.50 -1.60 -14.54
N VAL A 301 -5.16 -1.84 -15.67
CA VAL A 301 -4.83 -2.92 -16.58
C VAL A 301 -4.90 -2.38 -18.01
N PRO A 302 -4.02 -2.77 -18.93
CA PRO A 302 -4.15 -2.37 -20.33
C PRO A 302 -5.53 -2.71 -20.89
N HIS A 303 -6.13 -1.76 -21.62
CA HIS A 303 -7.39 -2.04 -22.30
C HIS A 303 -7.20 -3.19 -23.31
N PRO A 304 -8.11 -4.18 -23.41
CA PRO A 304 -7.95 -5.35 -24.28
C PRO A 304 -7.68 -5.02 -25.76
N SER A 305 -8.17 -3.86 -26.24
CA SER A 305 -7.90 -3.39 -27.61
C SER A 305 -6.48 -2.85 -27.82
N VAL A 306 -5.74 -2.58 -26.73
CA VAL A 306 -4.35 -2.15 -26.73
C VAL A 306 -3.42 -3.34 -26.54
N ARG A 307 -3.67 -4.13 -25.51
CA ARG A 307 -2.93 -5.36 -25.25
C ARG A 307 -3.76 -6.32 -24.40
N GLN A 308 -3.91 -7.55 -24.89
CA GLN A 308 -4.51 -8.62 -24.09
C GLN A 308 -3.50 -9.11 -23.06
N VAL A 309 -3.86 -9.02 -21.79
CA VAL A 309 -3.02 -9.47 -20.68
C VAL A 309 -3.59 -10.74 -20.09
N THR A 310 -2.75 -11.76 -19.93
CA THR A 310 -3.16 -13.04 -19.36
C THR A 310 -2.84 -13.11 -17.88
N ASN A 311 -3.87 -13.33 -17.06
CA ASN A 311 -3.69 -13.53 -15.62
C ASN A 311 -3.44 -15.03 -15.34
N GLN A 312 -2.22 -15.49 -15.59
CA GLN A 312 -1.81 -16.85 -15.23
C GLN A 312 -1.09 -16.84 -13.88
N MET A 313 -1.61 -17.60 -12.94
CA MET A 313 -1.07 -17.70 -11.60
C MET A 313 -0.25 -18.98 -11.45
N PHE A 314 0.99 -18.85 -10.96
CA PHE A 314 1.90 -19.96 -10.72
C PHE A 314 2.18 -20.16 -9.23
N CYS A 315 2.02 -19.11 -8.42
CA CYS A 315 2.07 -19.17 -6.97
C CYS A 315 1.34 -17.97 -6.35
N ILE A 316 0.47 -18.23 -5.36
CA ILE A 316 -0.21 -17.17 -4.60
C ILE A 316 0.51 -16.79 -3.31
N GLY A 317 1.40 -17.65 -2.84
CA GLY A 317 2.21 -17.46 -1.63
C GLY A 317 3.59 -16.89 -1.94
N GLY A 318 4.37 -16.72 -0.90
CA GLY A 318 5.75 -16.28 -0.98
C GLY A 318 5.98 -14.87 -0.45
N PRO A 319 7.20 -14.60 0.07
CA PRO A 319 7.51 -13.35 0.77
C PRO A 319 7.38 -12.10 -0.11
N TRP A 320 7.69 -12.20 -1.40
CA TRP A 320 7.60 -11.08 -2.35
C TRP A 320 6.21 -10.45 -2.44
N ARG A 321 5.15 -11.26 -2.31
CA ARG A 321 3.77 -10.73 -2.39
C ARG A 321 3.35 -9.89 -1.18
N THR A 322 4.04 -10.05 -0.06
CA THR A 322 3.75 -9.36 1.20
C THR A 322 5.02 -8.76 1.82
N PRO A 323 5.70 -7.83 1.14
CA PRO A 323 7.02 -7.31 1.55
C PRO A 323 7.01 -6.58 2.91
N HIS A 324 5.84 -6.18 3.41
CA HIS A 324 5.68 -5.64 4.75
C HIS A 324 5.71 -6.69 5.87
N VAL A 325 5.54 -7.97 5.52
CA VAL A 325 5.65 -9.08 6.49
C VAL A 325 7.11 -9.48 6.59
N VAL A 326 7.73 -9.15 7.71
CA VAL A 326 9.17 -9.37 7.94
C VAL A 326 9.48 -10.74 8.53
N VAL A 327 8.54 -11.32 9.26
CA VAL A 327 8.62 -12.71 9.75
C VAL A 327 7.25 -13.36 9.60
N GLN A 328 7.20 -14.58 9.11
CA GLN A 328 6.00 -15.43 9.13
C GLN A 328 6.39 -16.84 9.53
N ALA A 329 5.65 -17.40 10.46
CA ALA A 329 5.90 -18.72 11.01
C ALA A 329 4.61 -19.45 11.40
N ILE A 330 4.65 -20.78 11.42
CA ILE A 330 3.58 -21.62 11.96
C ILE A 330 3.97 -21.96 13.39
N VAL A 331 3.04 -21.78 14.33
CA VAL A 331 3.14 -22.24 15.72
C VAL A 331 2.15 -23.37 15.90
N GLU A 332 2.65 -24.58 16.12
CA GLU A 332 1.83 -25.76 16.30
C GLU A 332 0.95 -25.65 17.56
N ASP A 333 -0.14 -26.40 17.61
CA ASP A 333 -1.06 -26.45 18.75
C ASP A 333 -0.34 -26.81 20.05
N GLY A 334 -0.63 -26.09 21.12
CA GLY A 334 -0.04 -26.29 22.43
C GLY A 334 1.48 -26.07 22.51
N SER A 335 2.13 -25.58 21.45
CA SER A 335 3.58 -25.42 21.37
C SER A 335 4.03 -23.96 21.49
N SER A 336 5.35 -23.77 21.63
CA SER A 336 5.99 -22.45 21.61
C SER A 336 7.03 -22.38 20.50
N ARG A 337 7.14 -21.22 19.85
CA ARG A 337 8.14 -20.96 18.82
C ARG A 337 8.82 -19.62 19.05
N THR A 338 10.14 -19.62 18.97
CA THR A 338 10.92 -18.40 19.08
C THR A 338 11.13 -17.80 17.69
N LEU A 339 10.77 -16.53 17.54
CA LEU A 339 10.94 -15.70 16.35
C LEU A 339 12.01 -14.66 16.63
N GLU A 340 12.75 -14.27 15.62
CA GLU A 340 13.70 -13.16 15.71
C GLU A 340 12.98 -11.84 15.40
N ALA A 341 13.16 -10.83 16.24
CA ALA A 341 12.66 -9.48 15.98
C ALA A 341 13.37 -8.86 14.76
N PRO A 342 12.73 -7.94 14.04
CA PRO A 342 13.38 -7.18 12.99
C PRO A 342 14.64 -6.44 13.50
N SER A 343 15.61 -6.21 12.61
CA SER A 343 16.83 -5.45 12.93
C SER A 343 16.62 -3.93 12.92
N GLU A 344 15.57 -3.45 12.27
CA GLU A 344 15.26 -2.03 12.14
C GLU A 344 14.40 -1.56 13.32
N GLN A 345 14.82 -0.45 13.94
CA GLN A 345 14.04 0.22 14.99
C GLN A 345 12.79 0.84 14.40
N ALA A 346 11.64 0.28 14.74
CA ALA A 346 10.34 0.75 14.28
C ALA A 346 9.22 0.08 15.09
N ARG A 347 8.01 0.54 14.85
CA ARG A 347 6.80 -0.11 15.36
C ARG A 347 6.31 -1.14 14.36
N TYR A 348 6.06 -2.35 14.86
CA TYR A 348 5.54 -3.48 14.12
C TYR A 348 4.24 -3.98 14.75
N ARG A 349 3.54 -4.83 14.04
CA ARG A 349 2.38 -5.56 14.52
C ARG A 349 2.68 -7.05 14.50
N LEU A 350 2.48 -7.72 15.64
CA LEU A 350 2.33 -9.16 15.67
C LEU A 350 0.87 -9.47 15.35
N PHE A 351 0.64 -10.20 14.28
CA PHE A 351 -0.68 -10.65 13.84
C PHE A 351 -0.72 -12.17 13.88
N ALA A 352 -1.76 -12.75 14.44
CA ALA A 352 -2.06 -14.17 14.33
C ALA A 352 -3.31 -14.37 13.45
N ARG A 353 -3.33 -15.45 12.70
CA ARG A 353 -4.50 -15.84 11.91
C ARG A 353 -5.75 -15.88 12.79
N GLY A 354 -6.87 -15.38 12.26
CA GLY A 354 -8.10 -15.20 13.04
C GLY A 354 -8.23 -13.81 13.68
N GLY A 355 -7.22 -12.92 13.48
CA GLY A 355 -7.33 -11.50 13.80
C GLY A 355 -6.71 -11.06 15.14
N ALA A 356 -6.12 -11.96 15.93
CA ALA A 356 -5.43 -11.55 17.17
C ALA A 356 -4.20 -10.69 16.85
N VAL A 357 -4.04 -9.55 17.55
CA VAL A 357 -2.97 -8.59 17.32
C VAL A 357 -2.31 -8.11 18.60
N ALA A 358 -1.01 -7.83 18.52
CA ALA A 358 -0.24 -7.10 19.52
C ALA A 358 0.70 -6.11 18.81
N SER A 359 1.03 -4.98 19.44
CA SER A 359 2.06 -4.07 18.95
C SER A 359 3.44 -4.54 19.42
N ILE A 360 4.45 -4.38 18.55
CA ILE A 360 5.85 -4.60 18.89
C ILE A 360 6.59 -3.27 18.66
N ASP A 361 7.27 -2.79 19.69
CA ASP A 361 8.15 -1.64 19.63
C ASP A 361 9.60 -2.14 19.66
N VAL A 362 10.32 -2.00 18.54
CA VAL A 362 11.72 -2.41 18.42
C VAL A 362 12.60 -1.19 18.69
N ALA A 363 13.33 -1.22 19.81
CA ALA A 363 14.17 -0.13 20.28
C ALA A 363 15.42 -0.66 21.01
N ASP A 364 16.55 0.08 20.94
CA ASP A 364 17.84 -0.36 21.53
C ASP A 364 17.79 -0.52 23.06
N ASP A 365 16.97 0.28 23.73
CA ASP A 365 16.78 0.26 25.18
C ASP A 365 15.81 -0.81 25.67
N ALA A 366 15.29 -1.64 24.77
CA ALA A 366 14.32 -2.68 25.09
C ALA A 366 14.98 -4.02 25.45
N PRO A 367 14.24 -4.96 26.11
CA PRO A 367 14.74 -6.29 26.47
C PRO A 367 15.18 -7.12 25.26
N GLU A 368 16.11 -8.06 25.47
CA GLU A 368 16.57 -9.01 24.44
C GLU A 368 15.54 -10.11 24.15
N GLU A 369 14.73 -10.46 25.16
CA GLU A 369 13.75 -11.53 25.05
C GLU A 369 12.38 -11.06 25.54
N ALA A 370 11.34 -11.50 24.85
CA ALA A 370 9.96 -11.29 25.23
C ALA A 370 9.10 -12.53 24.93
N ASN A 371 7.97 -12.64 25.60
CA ASN A 371 7.03 -13.73 25.41
C ASN A 371 5.65 -13.17 25.02
N ALA A 372 4.98 -13.88 24.12
CA ALA A 372 3.60 -13.63 23.76
C ALA A 372 2.81 -14.95 23.84
N ARG A 373 1.59 -14.87 24.33
CA ARG A 373 0.68 -16.01 24.42
C ARG A 373 -0.56 -15.74 23.59
N LEU A 374 -0.86 -16.66 22.69
CA LEU A 374 -2.05 -16.63 21.85
C LEU A 374 -3.12 -17.55 22.46
N THR A 375 -4.28 -16.97 22.78
CA THR A 375 -5.44 -17.69 23.32
C THR A 375 -6.66 -17.30 22.50
N GLY A 376 -7.17 -18.19 21.66
CA GLY A 376 -8.31 -17.90 20.80
C GLY A 376 -8.06 -16.69 19.89
N THR A 377 -8.75 -15.58 20.14
CA THR A 377 -8.63 -14.34 19.37
C THR A 377 -7.74 -13.28 20.02
N GLU A 378 -7.02 -13.60 21.09
CA GLU A 378 -6.23 -12.62 21.83
C GLU A 378 -4.75 -12.99 21.91
N LEU A 379 -3.90 -11.96 21.77
CA LEU A 379 -2.47 -11.98 22.05
C LEU A 379 -2.18 -11.19 23.34
N THR A 380 -1.46 -11.82 24.25
CA THR A 380 -1.07 -11.23 25.53
C THR A 380 0.45 -11.32 25.72
N PRO A 381 1.17 -10.22 26.04
CA PRO A 381 0.65 -8.86 26.22
C PRO A 381 0.26 -8.20 24.86
N ARG A 382 -0.56 -7.15 24.90
CA ARG A 382 -0.94 -6.39 23.71
C ARG A 382 0.16 -5.43 23.21
N GLU A 383 1.11 -5.11 24.09
CA GLU A 383 2.27 -4.28 23.80
C GLU A 383 3.54 -5.03 24.20
N ILE A 384 4.46 -5.15 23.26
CA ILE A 384 5.71 -5.89 23.41
C ILE A 384 6.83 -4.91 23.09
N ARG A 385 7.88 -4.90 23.91
CA ARG A 385 9.12 -4.17 23.62
C ARG A 385 10.25 -5.18 23.43
N LEU A 386 11.04 -5.02 22.38
CA LEU A 386 12.18 -5.87 22.05
C LEU A 386 13.32 -5.04 21.44
N ARG A 387 14.57 -5.45 21.75
CA ARG A 387 15.71 -4.88 21.03
C ARG A 387 15.78 -5.41 19.59
N PRO A 388 16.49 -4.71 18.68
CA PRO A 388 16.77 -5.22 17.35
C PRO A 388 17.37 -6.63 17.40
N CYS A 389 16.87 -7.52 16.54
CA CYS A 389 17.24 -8.95 16.50
C CYS A 389 17.00 -9.73 17.81
N GLY A 390 16.22 -9.19 18.75
CA GLY A 390 15.84 -9.87 19.99
C GLY A 390 14.91 -11.07 19.73
N LYS A 391 14.67 -11.87 20.75
CA LYS A 391 13.92 -13.12 20.65
C LYS A 391 12.51 -12.96 21.16
N LEU A 392 11.51 -13.18 20.31
CA LEU A 392 10.11 -13.25 20.67
C LEU A 392 9.65 -14.71 20.70
N THR A 393 9.34 -15.22 21.89
CA THR A 393 8.74 -16.56 22.01
C THR A 393 7.22 -16.45 22.00
N VAL A 394 6.59 -17.00 20.96
CA VAL A 394 5.13 -17.06 20.82
C VAL A 394 4.65 -18.44 21.21
N THR A 395 3.76 -18.52 22.20
CA THR A 395 3.10 -19.75 22.65
C THR A 395 1.67 -19.80 22.10
N ASN A 396 1.36 -20.82 21.32
CA ASN A 396 0.02 -21.10 20.86
C ASN A 396 -0.71 -21.97 21.87
N ALA A 397 -1.68 -21.41 22.58
CA ALA A 397 -2.52 -22.13 23.52
C ALA A 397 -3.86 -22.59 22.93
N THR A 398 -4.02 -22.54 21.62
CA THR A 398 -5.20 -23.05 20.91
C THR A 398 -5.01 -24.52 20.52
N ALA A 399 -6.08 -25.16 20.06
CA ALA A 399 -6.08 -26.57 19.64
C ALA A 399 -5.76 -26.76 18.15
N GLU A 400 -5.32 -25.71 17.46
CA GLU A 400 -5.01 -25.74 16.01
C GLU A 400 -3.69 -25.03 15.71
N PRO A 401 -2.91 -25.52 14.73
CA PRO A 401 -1.74 -24.80 14.25
C PRO A 401 -2.15 -23.43 13.68
N LEU A 402 -1.52 -22.38 14.16
CA LEU A 402 -1.78 -21.02 13.67
C LEU A 402 -0.53 -20.40 13.08
N HIS A 403 -0.69 -19.70 11.96
CA HIS A 403 0.40 -18.87 11.48
C HIS A 403 0.37 -17.49 12.11
N VAL A 404 1.55 -17.02 12.48
CA VAL A 404 1.79 -15.70 13.05
C VAL A 404 2.70 -14.90 12.13
N LYS A 405 2.54 -13.57 12.14
CA LYS A 405 3.31 -12.64 11.31
C LYS A 405 3.80 -11.47 12.14
N ILE A 406 5.01 -11.02 11.87
CA ILE A 406 5.47 -9.69 12.28
C ILE A 406 5.40 -8.80 11.04
N GLU A 407 4.57 -7.77 11.11
CA GLU A 407 4.24 -6.89 9.99
C GLU A 407 4.75 -5.46 10.25
N ARG A 408 5.44 -4.87 9.28
CA ARG A 408 5.84 -3.46 9.32
C ARG A 408 4.60 -2.57 9.16
N LEU A 409 4.44 -1.58 10.03
CA LEU A 409 3.37 -0.59 9.92
C LEU A 409 3.76 0.50 8.90
N GLY A 410 2.76 1.13 8.27
CA GLY A 410 2.99 2.22 7.31
C GLY A 410 3.29 1.79 5.87
N TYR A 411 3.28 0.51 5.55
CA TYR A 411 3.51 -0.01 4.18
C TYR A 411 2.49 0.49 3.13
N ALA A 412 1.33 0.97 3.58
CA ALA A 412 0.28 1.46 2.66
C ALA A 412 0.63 2.77 1.93
N THR A 413 1.80 3.38 2.19
CA THR A 413 2.24 4.62 1.54
C THR A 413 2.39 4.52 0.02
N LEU A 414 2.62 3.30 -0.51
CA LEU A 414 2.69 3.05 -1.96
C LEU A 414 1.35 2.58 -2.57
N ALA A 415 0.26 2.62 -1.81
CA ALA A 415 -1.06 2.25 -2.31
C ALA A 415 -1.84 3.48 -2.79
N ALA A 416 -2.29 3.45 -4.04
CA ALA A 416 -3.26 4.41 -4.55
C ALA A 416 -4.66 4.05 -4.03
N THR A 417 -4.92 4.35 -2.74
CA THR A 417 -6.19 3.98 -2.10
C THR A 417 -7.37 4.72 -2.74
N ALA A 418 -8.57 4.18 -2.63
CA ALA A 418 -9.76 4.83 -3.17
C ALA A 418 -9.95 6.23 -2.56
N HIS A 419 -9.55 6.44 -1.29
CA HIS A 419 -9.56 7.76 -0.68
C HIS A 419 -8.62 8.74 -1.40
N VAL A 420 -7.39 8.32 -1.74
CA VAL A 420 -6.45 9.13 -2.55
C VAL A 420 -7.07 9.52 -3.89
N VAL A 421 -7.59 8.52 -4.61
CA VAL A 421 -8.14 8.74 -5.96
C VAL A 421 -9.36 9.65 -5.94
N THR A 422 -10.27 9.46 -4.99
CA THR A 422 -11.50 10.26 -4.87
C THR A 422 -11.25 11.71 -4.45
N THR A 423 -10.08 12.05 -3.93
CA THR A 423 -9.66 13.44 -3.69
C THR A 423 -9.11 14.12 -4.94
N MET A 424 -8.72 13.38 -6.00
CA MET A 424 -8.17 13.98 -7.21
C MET A 424 -9.23 14.65 -8.08
N SER A 425 -8.92 15.85 -8.57
CA SER A 425 -9.79 16.62 -9.46
C SER A 425 -10.08 15.89 -10.78
N GLU A 426 -9.09 15.18 -11.32
CA GLU A 426 -9.24 14.36 -12.53
C GLU A 426 -10.26 13.25 -12.34
N PHE A 427 -10.20 12.53 -11.20
CA PHE A 427 -11.16 11.48 -10.93
C PHE A 427 -12.58 12.03 -10.84
N ARG A 428 -12.78 13.10 -10.07
CA ARG A 428 -14.09 13.75 -9.93
C ARG A 428 -14.65 14.26 -11.25
N ARG A 429 -13.80 14.75 -12.15
CA ARG A 429 -14.18 15.26 -13.47
C ARG A 429 -14.47 14.15 -14.47
N PHE A 430 -13.62 13.12 -14.53
CA PHE A 430 -13.73 12.08 -15.57
C PHE A 430 -14.67 10.94 -15.20
N PHE A 431 -14.80 10.66 -13.91
CA PHE A 431 -15.53 9.53 -13.37
C PHE A 431 -16.69 9.96 -12.47
N SER A 432 -17.37 11.04 -12.84
CA SER A 432 -18.50 11.60 -12.07
C SER A 432 -19.64 10.60 -11.86
N LYS A 433 -19.72 9.55 -12.67
CA LYS A 433 -20.71 8.45 -12.57
C LYS A 433 -20.21 7.25 -11.77
N ASP A 434 -18.91 7.18 -11.45
CA ASP A 434 -18.36 6.12 -10.59
C ASP A 434 -18.55 6.51 -9.12
N LEU A 435 -19.76 6.32 -8.65
CA LEU A 435 -20.23 6.72 -7.33
C LEU A 435 -20.35 5.50 -6.41
N LEU A 436 -20.31 5.74 -5.11
CA LEU A 436 -20.63 4.72 -4.13
C LEU A 436 -22.13 4.38 -4.20
N LYS A 437 -22.47 3.15 -3.81
CA LYS A 437 -23.86 2.76 -3.65
C LYS A 437 -24.55 3.72 -2.65
N PRO A 438 -25.70 4.33 -2.99
CA PRO A 438 -26.31 5.41 -2.19
C PRO A 438 -26.56 5.09 -0.72
N SER A 439 -26.74 3.82 -0.37
CA SER A 439 -27.04 3.39 1.00
C SER A 439 -25.81 2.90 1.77
N THR A 440 -24.60 2.99 1.19
CA THR A 440 -23.38 2.40 1.75
C THR A 440 -22.34 3.49 1.99
N PRO A 441 -22.37 4.17 3.17
CA PRO A 441 -21.31 5.09 3.55
C PRO A 441 -20.03 4.31 3.86
N LEU A 442 -18.92 4.62 3.18
CA LEU A 442 -17.64 3.97 3.43
C LEU A 442 -16.77 4.84 4.34
N LYS A 443 -16.21 4.24 5.36
CA LYS A 443 -15.39 4.93 6.36
C LYS A 443 -14.01 5.28 5.80
N VAL A 444 -13.50 6.43 6.25
CA VAL A 444 -12.11 6.87 6.14
C VAL A 444 -11.61 7.17 7.55
N ALA A 445 -10.50 6.53 7.93
CA ALA A 445 -9.99 6.64 9.30
C ALA A 445 -9.37 8.02 9.58
N SER A 446 -8.80 8.68 8.58
CA SER A 446 -8.21 10.01 8.70
C SER A 446 -8.42 10.81 7.42
N CYS A 447 -9.03 11.99 7.57
CA CYS A 447 -9.23 12.97 6.51
C CYS A 447 -9.16 14.38 7.09
N ALA A 448 -8.50 15.30 6.42
CA ALA A 448 -8.56 16.72 6.80
C ALA A 448 -9.51 17.46 5.85
N ILE A 449 -10.45 18.16 6.42
CA ILE A 449 -11.45 18.96 5.68
C ILE A 449 -11.13 20.43 5.88
N LEU A 450 -11.04 21.15 4.78
CA LEU A 450 -10.84 22.59 4.72
C LEU A 450 -12.13 23.25 4.24
N PHE A 451 -12.55 24.29 4.95
CA PHE A 451 -13.55 25.24 4.49
C PHE A 451 -12.92 26.62 4.32
N SER A 452 -13.19 27.26 3.20
CA SER A 452 -12.94 28.68 2.99
C SER A 452 -14.25 29.40 2.77
N ASP A 453 -14.28 30.71 3.06
CA ASP A 453 -15.45 31.54 2.89
C ASP A 453 -15.03 32.99 2.59
N LEU A 454 -15.68 33.63 1.63
CA LEU A 454 -15.42 35.03 1.31
C LEU A 454 -16.03 35.95 2.35
N THR A 455 -15.26 36.91 2.81
CA THR A 455 -15.76 38.01 3.63
C THR A 455 -16.02 39.23 2.75
N GLY A 456 -17.07 39.99 3.05
CA GLY A 456 -17.46 41.18 2.28
C GLY A 456 -18.27 40.90 1.02
N SER A 457 -18.68 39.66 0.75
CA SER A 457 -19.46 39.28 -0.43
C SER A 457 -20.74 40.10 -0.60
N THR A 458 -21.51 40.36 0.48
CA THR A 458 -22.70 41.21 0.42
C THR A 458 -22.37 42.63 -0.04
N ALA A 459 -21.28 43.23 0.43
CA ALA A 459 -20.82 44.54 -0.01
C ALA A 459 -20.37 44.52 -1.49
N LEU A 460 -19.74 43.44 -1.93
CA LEU A 460 -19.38 43.24 -3.32
C LEU A 460 -20.59 43.25 -4.24
N TYR A 461 -21.63 42.44 -3.95
CA TYR A 461 -22.87 42.43 -4.74
C TYR A 461 -23.55 43.79 -4.77
N THR A 462 -23.55 44.50 -3.65
CA THR A 462 -24.19 45.83 -3.57
C THR A 462 -23.43 46.90 -4.35
N LYS A 463 -22.09 46.89 -4.34
CA LYS A 463 -21.24 47.92 -4.95
C LYS A 463 -20.87 47.65 -6.40
N ALA A 464 -20.49 46.40 -6.73
CA ALA A 464 -20.02 46.02 -8.05
C ALA A 464 -21.14 45.50 -8.97
N GLY A 465 -22.30 45.16 -8.40
CA GLY A 465 -23.40 44.49 -9.11
C GLY A 465 -23.20 43.00 -9.35
N ASP A 466 -24.31 42.29 -9.60
CA ASP A 466 -24.38 40.83 -9.63
C ASP A 466 -23.37 40.19 -10.61
N ALA A 467 -23.25 40.77 -11.83
CA ALA A 467 -22.40 40.17 -12.87
C ALA A 467 -20.88 40.29 -12.57
N ALA A 468 -20.45 41.40 -11.96
CA ALA A 468 -19.05 41.59 -11.56
C ALA A 468 -18.74 40.76 -10.32
N ALA A 469 -19.67 40.70 -9.35
CA ALA A 469 -19.56 39.88 -8.17
C ALA A 469 -19.47 38.39 -8.52
N PHE A 470 -20.32 37.91 -9.44
CA PHE A 470 -20.28 36.52 -9.92
C PHE A 470 -18.94 36.16 -10.54
N ARG A 471 -18.39 37.01 -11.43
CA ARG A 471 -17.08 36.79 -12.04
C ARG A 471 -15.97 36.69 -11.01
N LEU A 472 -15.93 37.61 -10.04
CA LEU A 472 -14.91 37.58 -8.98
C LEU A 472 -15.02 36.31 -8.14
N VAL A 473 -16.24 35.86 -7.82
CA VAL A 473 -16.49 34.61 -7.09
C VAL A 473 -16.07 33.38 -7.91
N ASP A 474 -16.30 33.38 -9.22
CA ASP A 474 -15.87 32.26 -10.09
C ASP A 474 -14.34 32.21 -10.27
N ASP A 475 -13.72 33.35 -10.52
CA ASP A 475 -12.26 33.48 -10.65
C ASP A 475 -11.53 33.05 -9.35
N HIS A 476 -12.04 33.42 -8.17
CA HIS A 476 -11.44 33.00 -6.92
C HIS A 476 -11.52 31.48 -6.70
N PHE A 477 -12.61 30.82 -7.15
CA PHE A 477 -12.71 29.37 -7.10
C PHE A 477 -11.60 28.70 -7.93
N ASP A 478 -11.27 29.25 -9.10
CA ASP A 478 -10.20 28.73 -9.94
C ASP A 478 -8.83 28.89 -9.30
N VAL A 479 -8.58 30.03 -8.62
CA VAL A 479 -7.35 30.24 -7.85
C VAL A 479 -7.23 29.23 -6.72
N LEU A 480 -8.27 29.04 -5.92
CA LEU A 480 -8.24 28.09 -4.80
C LEU A 480 -8.14 26.64 -5.28
N ARG A 481 -8.87 26.26 -6.32
CA ARG A 481 -8.84 24.91 -6.90
C ARG A 481 -7.42 24.53 -7.33
N LYS A 482 -6.74 25.43 -8.04
CA LYS A 482 -5.37 25.23 -8.49
C LYS A 482 -4.42 24.99 -7.31
N VAL A 483 -4.47 25.84 -6.30
CA VAL A 483 -3.61 25.74 -5.12
C VAL A 483 -3.89 24.46 -4.32
N ILE A 484 -5.17 24.14 -4.11
CA ILE A 484 -5.58 22.92 -3.38
C ILE A 484 -5.04 21.67 -4.09
N ASP A 485 -5.15 21.63 -5.41
CA ASP A 485 -4.68 20.52 -6.25
C ASP A 485 -3.15 20.36 -6.18
N GLU A 486 -2.40 21.48 -6.29
CA GLU A 486 -0.94 21.53 -6.18
C GLU A 486 -0.44 21.06 -4.79
N GLN A 487 -1.23 21.29 -3.74
CA GLN A 487 -0.92 20.86 -2.36
C GLN A 487 -1.44 19.46 -2.03
N GLY A 488 -1.93 18.71 -3.00
CA GLY A 488 -2.34 17.31 -2.83
C GLY A 488 -3.76 17.12 -2.30
N GLY A 489 -4.58 18.17 -2.23
CA GLY A 489 -6.00 18.10 -1.90
C GLY A 489 -6.90 17.97 -3.12
N GLY A 490 -8.22 18.03 -2.87
CA GLY A 490 -9.22 18.14 -3.91
C GLY A 490 -10.43 18.90 -3.45
N VAL A 491 -10.92 19.80 -4.31
CA VAL A 491 -12.18 20.50 -4.06
C VAL A 491 -13.33 19.50 -4.12
N VAL A 492 -14.09 19.41 -3.04
CA VAL A 492 -15.25 18.53 -2.91
C VAL A 492 -16.48 19.19 -3.54
N LYS A 493 -16.76 20.43 -3.13
CA LYS A 493 -17.90 21.23 -3.61
C LYS A 493 -17.70 22.71 -3.29
N THR A 494 -18.45 23.54 -3.98
CA THR A 494 -18.64 24.96 -3.66
C THR A 494 -20.03 25.16 -3.06
N MET A 495 -20.18 26.11 -2.16
CA MET A 495 -21.44 26.42 -1.47
C MET A 495 -21.59 27.95 -1.35
N GLY A 496 -22.33 28.57 -2.28
CA GLY A 496 -22.33 30.01 -2.41
C GLY A 496 -20.95 30.52 -2.82
N ASP A 497 -20.30 31.27 -1.95
CA ASP A 497 -18.94 31.78 -2.09
C ASP A 497 -17.89 30.99 -1.27
N ALA A 498 -18.31 29.88 -0.65
CA ALA A 498 -17.46 29.01 0.13
C ALA A 498 -16.93 27.79 -0.67
N VAL A 499 -15.72 27.32 -0.35
CA VAL A 499 -15.13 26.08 -0.88
C VAL A 499 -14.99 25.07 0.24
N MET A 500 -15.39 23.83 -0.03
CA MET A 500 -15.04 22.66 0.78
C MET A 500 -14.00 21.83 0.03
N ALA A 501 -12.86 21.55 0.67
CA ALA A 501 -11.82 20.68 0.13
C ALA A 501 -11.46 19.57 1.12
N ALA A 502 -10.97 18.45 0.59
CA ALA A 502 -10.52 17.29 1.36
C ALA A 502 -9.06 16.99 1.08
N PHE A 503 -8.34 16.56 2.12
CA PHE A 503 -6.93 16.18 2.08
C PHE A 503 -6.72 14.87 2.85
N ILE A 504 -5.77 14.09 2.40
CA ILE A 504 -5.37 12.85 3.07
C ILE A 504 -4.49 13.18 4.27
N GLU A 505 -3.52 14.07 4.06
CA GLU A 505 -2.53 14.45 5.07
C GLU A 505 -2.91 15.77 5.74
N PRO A 506 -3.14 15.80 7.07
CA PRO A 506 -3.51 17.01 7.77
C PRO A 506 -2.51 18.15 7.63
N ILE A 507 -1.22 17.85 7.59
CA ILE A 507 -0.17 18.87 7.40
C ILE A 507 -0.22 19.47 6.00
N ALA A 508 -0.51 18.65 4.97
CA ALA A 508 -0.71 19.16 3.61
C ALA A 508 -1.92 20.10 3.53
N CYS A 509 -2.98 19.81 4.29
CA CYS A 509 -4.15 20.70 4.41
C CYS A 509 -3.80 22.07 5.00
N VAL A 510 -2.95 22.12 6.05
CA VAL A 510 -2.46 23.40 6.60
C VAL A 510 -1.60 24.16 5.59
N ARG A 511 -0.70 23.46 4.88
CA ARG A 511 0.10 24.07 3.80
C ARG A 511 -0.77 24.63 2.69
N ALA A 512 -1.80 23.89 2.30
CA ALA A 512 -2.79 24.37 1.34
C ALA A 512 -3.51 25.62 1.83
N ALA A 513 -3.92 25.67 3.09
CA ALA A 513 -4.56 26.84 3.67
C ALA A 513 -3.64 28.08 3.63
N ILE A 514 -2.36 27.92 3.97
CA ILE A 514 -1.33 28.97 3.88
C ILE A 514 -1.19 29.44 2.42
N ALA A 515 -1.07 28.51 1.49
CA ALA A 515 -0.89 28.80 0.06
C ALA A 515 -2.15 29.45 -0.54
N CYS A 516 -3.36 28.99 -0.17
CA CYS A 516 -4.63 29.57 -0.58
C CYS A 516 -4.77 31.01 -0.11
N LEU A 517 -4.44 31.29 1.15
CA LEU A 517 -4.50 32.65 1.69
C LEU A 517 -3.52 33.58 0.96
N HIS A 518 -2.30 33.11 0.70
CA HIS A 518 -1.31 33.86 -0.06
C HIS A 518 -1.76 34.12 -1.51
N ALA A 519 -2.24 33.09 -2.21
CA ALA A 519 -2.70 33.21 -3.60
C ALA A 519 -3.93 34.12 -3.71
N PHE A 520 -4.85 34.06 -2.73
CA PHE A 520 -6.02 34.92 -2.69
C PHE A 520 -5.64 36.39 -2.45
N GLU A 521 -4.69 36.67 -1.57
CA GLU A 521 -4.21 38.05 -1.35
C GLU A 521 -3.60 38.65 -2.64
N GLN A 522 -2.87 37.85 -3.42
CA GLN A 522 -2.38 38.29 -4.72
C GLN A 522 -3.52 38.48 -5.72
N PHE A 523 -4.45 37.53 -5.81
CA PHE A 523 -5.65 37.65 -6.64
C PHE A 523 -6.47 38.91 -6.32
N ARG A 524 -6.68 39.19 -5.05
CA ARG A 524 -7.45 40.36 -4.56
C ARG A 524 -6.82 41.69 -4.97
N ILE A 525 -5.48 41.76 -5.06
CA ILE A 525 -4.76 42.96 -5.52
C ILE A 525 -4.95 43.19 -7.01
N ASP A 526 -4.96 42.10 -7.79
CA ASP A 526 -5.00 42.15 -9.25
C ASP A 526 -6.45 42.23 -9.82
N ALA A 527 -7.46 41.80 -9.03
CA ALA A 527 -8.84 41.72 -9.46
C ALA A 527 -9.58 43.05 -9.32
N GLU A 528 -10.45 43.38 -10.28
CA GLU A 528 -11.38 44.51 -10.20
C GLU A 528 -12.35 44.31 -9.01
N ASN A 529 -12.46 45.28 -8.12
CA ASN A 529 -13.21 45.24 -6.87
C ASN A 529 -12.70 44.21 -5.84
N GLY A 530 -11.50 43.66 -6.01
CA GLY A 530 -10.92 42.69 -5.09
C GLY A 530 -10.72 43.23 -3.68
N GLU A 531 -10.51 44.56 -3.52
CA GLU A 531 -10.39 45.25 -2.23
C GLU A 531 -11.65 45.16 -1.35
N LEU A 532 -12.81 44.87 -1.94
CA LEU A 532 -14.07 44.70 -1.21
C LEU A 532 -14.18 43.34 -0.52
N THR A 533 -13.25 42.41 -0.83
CA THR A 533 -13.33 41.02 -0.38
C THR A 533 -12.12 40.62 0.45
N GLY A 534 -12.32 39.60 1.24
CA GLY A 534 -11.26 38.86 1.94
C GLY A 534 -11.65 37.40 2.03
N ILE A 535 -10.74 36.54 2.51
CA ILE A 535 -11.00 35.13 2.72
C ILE A 535 -10.67 34.74 4.16
N LYS A 536 -11.45 33.85 4.72
CA LYS A 536 -11.19 33.18 6.00
C LYS A 536 -11.20 31.66 5.79
N ILE A 537 -10.30 30.96 6.46
CA ILE A 537 -10.10 29.52 6.28
C ILE A 537 -10.15 28.82 7.63
N GLY A 538 -10.85 27.70 7.69
CA GLY A 538 -10.82 26.79 8.83
C GLY A 538 -10.65 25.36 8.37
N LEU A 539 -9.92 24.56 9.15
CA LEU A 539 -9.74 23.16 8.86
C LEU A 539 -9.75 22.31 10.13
N TYR A 540 -10.17 21.06 9.96
CA TYR A 540 -10.22 20.07 11.02
C TYR A 540 -9.91 18.68 10.46
N ALA A 541 -9.19 17.85 11.23
CA ALA A 541 -8.80 16.51 10.81
C ALA A 541 -9.43 15.45 11.72
N GLY A 542 -9.86 14.34 11.14
CA GLY A 542 -10.44 13.22 11.87
C GLY A 542 -11.10 12.19 10.97
N PRO A 543 -11.75 11.17 11.54
CA PRO A 543 -12.47 10.17 10.77
C PRO A 543 -13.73 10.75 10.13
N CYS A 544 -14.05 10.30 8.92
CA CYS A 544 -15.28 10.70 8.22
C CYS A 544 -15.83 9.54 7.39
N TYR A 545 -16.97 9.76 6.77
CA TYR A 545 -17.55 8.85 5.78
C TYR A 545 -17.55 9.51 4.41
N VAL A 546 -17.23 8.74 3.41
CA VAL A 546 -17.43 9.10 2.01
C VAL A 546 -18.78 8.55 1.59
N ILE A 547 -19.59 9.39 0.97
CA ILE A 547 -20.95 9.09 0.56
C ILE A 547 -21.19 9.56 -0.87
N THR A 548 -22.27 9.10 -1.48
CA THR A 548 -22.83 9.72 -2.67
C THR A 548 -23.94 10.70 -2.24
N ALA A 549 -23.78 11.96 -2.56
CA ALA A 549 -24.79 13.01 -2.35
C ALA A 549 -24.86 13.90 -3.59
N ASN A 550 -26.07 14.23 -4.04
CA ASN A 550 -26.30 15.08 -5.23
C ASN A 550 -25.52 14.60 -6.47
N GLU A 551 -25.53 13.30 -6.72
CA GLU A 551 -24.83 12.65 -7.85
C GLU A 551 -23.31 12.91 -7.87
N ALA A 552 -22.71 13.15 -6.71
CA ALA A 552 -21.27 13.35 -6.55
C ALA A 552 -20.75 12.66 -5.28
N ILE A 553 -19.45 12.38 -5.26
CA ILE A 553 -18.76 11.91 -4.04
C ILE A 553 -18.65 13.09 -3.08
N ASP A 554 -19.14 12.91 -1.87
CA ASP A 554 -19.13 13.89 -0.79
C ASP A 554 -18.63 13.27 0.52
N TYR A 555 -18.32 14.11 1.50
CA TYR A 555 -17.87 13.69 2.82
C TYR A 555 -18.94 14.03 3.87
N PHE A 556 -19.11 13.12 4.82
CA PHE A 556 -20.11 13.25 5.87
C PHE A 556 -19.53 12.82 7.22
N GLY A 557 -20.01 13.45 8.29
CA GLY A 557 -19.67 13.10 9.67
C GLY A 557 -19.25 14.27 10.53
N GLN A 558 -18.83 13.94 11.75
CA GLN A 558 -18.47 14.94 12.75
C GLN A 558 -17.30 15.82 12.32
N THR A 559 -16.29 15.23 11.65
CA THR A 559 -15.11 15.94 11.13
C THR A 559 -15.51 17.07 10.18
N VAL A 560 -16.45 16.81 9.26
CA VAL A 560 -16.96 17.84 8.32
C VAL A 560 -17.68 18.97 9.08
N ASN A 561 -18.51 18.60 10.06
CA ASN A 561 -19.23 19.59 10.89
C ASN A 561 -18.27 20.41 11.76
N CYS A 562 -17.22 19.81 12.30
CA CYS A 562 -16.19 20.52 13.06
C CYS A 562 -15.42 21.49 12.17
N ALA A 563 -14.96 21.06 10.99
CA ALA A 563 -14.23 21.90 10.05
C ALA A 563 -15.02 23.17 9.66
N SER A 564 -16.32 23.01 9.35
CA SER A 564 -17.20 24.15 9.06
C SER A 564 -17.31 25.13 10.25
N ARG A 565 -17.40 24.63 11.48
CA ARG A 565 -17.47 25.45 12.66
C ARG A 565 -16.15 26.12 13.04
N VAL A 566 -15.04 25.41 12.84
CA VAL A 566 -13.70 25.96 13.01
C VAL A 566 -13.50 27.14 12.06
N GLN A 567 -13.98 27.03 10.81
CA GLN A 567 -13.95 28.13 9.83
C GLN A 567 -14.73 29.36 10.32
N HIS A 568 -15.86 29.20 11.02
CA HIS A 568 -16.61 30.31 11.58
C HIS A 568 -15.89 31.05 12.73
N CYS A 569 -14.87 30.43 13.34
CA CYS A 569 -14.02 31.07 14.34
C CYS A 569 -12.91 31.96 13.72
N ALA A 570 -12.75 31.93 12.39
CA ALA A 570 -11.76 32.73 11.68
C ALA A 570 -12.32 34.13 11.32
N ASP A 571 -11.50 35.17 11.51
CA ASP A 571 -11.72 36.49 10.94
C ASP A 571 -11.05 36.58 9.54
N THR A 572 -11.31 37.66 8.83
CA THR A 572 -10.72 37.93 7.51
C THR A 572 -9.21 37.85 7.55
N GLY A 573 -8.63 37.08 6.63
CA GLY A 573 -7.17 36.85 6.52
C GLY A 573 -6.64 35.89 7.57
N GLU A 574 -7.49 35.09 8.21
CA GLU A 574 -7.08 34.10 9.20
C GLU A 574 -7.25 32.66 8.74
N ILE A 575 -6.37 31.82 9.28
CA ILE A 575 -6.46 30.37 9.23
C ILE A 575 -6.65 29.87 10.65
N VAL A 576 -7.69 29.06 10.89
CA VAL A 576 -7.99 28.47 12.20
C VAL A 576 -7.95 26.94 12.10
N PHE A 577 -7.24 26.31 13.03
CA PHE A 577 -7.08 24.86 13.09
C PHE A 577 -6.66 24.40 14.49
N GLU A 578 -6.60 23.08 14.68
CA GLU A 578 -6.25 22.47 15.97
C GLU A 578 -4.81 22.78 16.39
N GLU A 579 -4.63 23.08 17.68
CA GLU A 579 -3.33 23.35 18.30
C GLU A 579 -2.33 22.20 18.10
N ASP A 580 -2.79 20.95 18.20
CA ASP A 580 -1.95 19.77 18.01
C ASP A 580 -1.36 19.70 16.59
N LEU A 581 -2.11 20.14 15.57
CA LEU A 581 -1.58 20.27 14.21
C LEU A 581 -0.52 21.38 14.11
N PHE A 582 -0.76 22.52 14.78
CA PHE A 582 0.21 23.61 14.81
C PHE A 582 1.54 23.15 15.42
N GLU A 583 1.50 22.39 16.53
CA GLU A 583 2.73 21.91 17.18
C GLU A 583 3.50 20.92 16.29
N ARG A 584 2.82 20.17 15.44
CA ARG A 584 3.41 19.21 14.49
C ARG A 584 3.98 19.83 13.22
N LEU A 585 3.73 21.12 12.95
CA LEU A 585 4.29 21.81 11.79
C LEU A 585 5.80 21.90 11.86
N SER A 586 6.45 21.86 10.71
CA SER A 586 7.89 22.15 10.58
C SER A 586 8.22 23.59 11.01
N ALA A 587 9.46 23.84 11.38
CA ALA A 587 9.90 25.22 11.69
C ALA A 587 9.68 26.15 10.49
N GLU A 588 9.87 25.67 9.27
CA GLU A 588 9.62 26.42 8.03
C GLU A 588 8.14 26.80 7.87
N ASP A 589 7.22 25.85 8.09
CA ASP A 589 5.78 26.12 7.96
C ASP A 589 5.29 27.04 9.08
N LYS A 590 5.80 26.88 10.32
CA LYS A 590 5.53 27.79 11.44
C LYS A 590 6.01 29.21 11.15
N ALA A 591 7.16 29.38 10.50
CA ALA A 591 7.67 30.69 10.15
C ALA A 591 6.82 31.45 9.13
N LYS A 592 6.02 30.76 8.32
CA LYS A 592 5.05 31.37 7.39
C LYS A 592 3.81 31.92 8.09
N LEU A 593 3.60 31.56 9.35
CA LEU A 593 2.43 31.88 10.14
C LEU A 593 2.80 32.80 11.32
N ARG A 594 1.95 33.79 11.58
CA ARG A 594 1.93 34.58 12.80
C ARG A 594 0.77 34.13 13.66
N LEU A 595 1.05 33.58 14.83
CA LEU A 595 0.03 33.23 15.80
C LEU A 595 -0.68 34.50 16.28
N VAL A 596 -2.00 34.55 16.17
CA VAL A 596 -2.85 35.63 16.66
C VAL A 596 -3.33 35.32 18.06
N GLU A 597 -3.92 34.12 18.26
CA GLU A 597 -4.53 33.72 19.51
C GLU A 597 -4.63 32.21 19.63
N ARG A 598 -4.64 31.68 20.87
CA ARG A 598 -5.07 30.31 21.19
C ARG A 598 -6.45 30.38 21.82
N VAL A 599 -7.39 29.62 21.26
CA VAL A 599 -8.80 29.66 21.65
C VAL A 599 -9.26 28.27 22.03
N GLU A 600 -9.97 28.19 23.15
CA GLU A 600 -10.70 26.98 23.53
C GLU A 600 -12.19 27.20 23.27
N THR A 601 -12.78 26.37 22.39
CA THR A 601 -14.18 26.54 21.99
C THR A 601 -14.95 25.24 22.12
N ARG A 602 -16.21 25.34 22.56
CA ARG A 602 -17.12 24.19 22.58
C ARG A 602 -17.85 24.10 21.24
N VAL A 603 -17.63 23.00 20.55
CA VAL A 603 -18.31 22.69 19.30
C VAL A 603 -19.46 21.73 19.60
N LYS A 604 -20.68 22.03 19.16
CA LYS A 604 -21.87 21.17 19.40
C LYS A 604 -21.64 19.78 18.81
N GLY A 605 -21.76 18.74 19.63
CA GLY A 605 -21.55 17.35 19.22
C GLY A 605 -20.12 16.84 19.41
N VAL A 606 -19.23 17.63 20.03
CA VAL A 606 -17.91 17.21 20.51
C VAL A 606 -17.92 17.21 22.03
N GLU A 607 -17.51 16.10 22.64
CA GLU A 607 -17.55 15.93 24.10
C GLU A 607 -16.62 16.89 24.84
N HIS A 608 -15.45 17.14 24.26
CA HIS A 608 -14.42 18.00 24.83
C HIS A 608 -14.29 19.31 24.03
N PRO A 609 -13.95 20.43 24.71
CA PRO A 609 -13.63 21.66 24.02
C PRO A 609 -12.46 21.46 23.05
N LEU A 610 -12.53 22.04 21.86
CA LEU A 610 -11.44 22.05 20.90
C LEU A 610 -10.45 23.15 21.25
N ARG A 611 -9.16 22.80 21.30
CA ARG A 611 -8.07 23.76 21.39
C ARG A 611 -7.63 24.13 19.98
N LEU A 612 -7.85 25.37 19.63
CA LEU A 612 -7.61 25.91 18.30
C LEU A 612 -6.55 27.01 18.34
N VAL A 613 -5.86 27.18 17.23
CA VAL A 613 -4.99 28.33 16.97
C VAL A 613 -5.57 29.17 15.86
N ARG A 614 -5.61 30.48 16.07
CA ARG A 614 -5.89 31.50 15.05
C ARG A 614 -4.55 32.04 14.54
N THR A 615 -4.35 31.99 13.24
CA THR A 615 -3.08 32.40 12.62
C THR A 615 -3.35 33.30 11.42
N LYS A 616 -2.38 34.16 11.09
CA LYS A 616 -2.30 34.96 9.86
C LYS A 616 -0.99 34.69 9.14
N LEU A 617 -0.89 35.08 7.89
CA LEU A 617 0.40 35.07 7.19
C LEU A 617 1.40 35.99 7.90
N ALA A 618 2.66 35.54 8.00
CA ALA A 618 3.74 36.39 8.48
C ALA A 618 4.02 37.52 7.47
N THR A 619 4.22 38.73 7.95
CA THR A 619 4.28 39.96 7.13
C THR A 619 5.44 39.96 6.11
N ASP A 620 6.52 39.24 6.40
CA ASP A 620 7.71 39.15 5.54
C ASP A 620 7.48 38.32 4.27
N VAL A 621 6.46 37.46 4.26
CA VAL A 621 6.08 36.63 3.10
C VAL A 621 5.40 37.48 2.02
N ILE A 622 4.71 38.52 2.41
CA ILE A 622 3.99 39.44 1.50
C ILE A 622 4.94 40.45 0.86
N SER A 623 5.97 40.91 1.58
CA SER A 623 6.87 41.97 1.11
C SER A 623 8.03 41.47 0.22
N ALA A 624 8.48 40.23 0.36
CA ALA A 624 9.65 39.73 -0.38
C ALA A 624 9.42 39.63 -1.90
N ARG A 625 8.24 39.25 -2.36
CA ARG A 625 7.91 39.15 -3.79
C ARG A 625 7.46 40.44 -4.44
N SER A 626 6.89 41.39 -3.70
CA SER A 626 6.63 42.74 -4.23
C SER A 626 7.94 43.49 -4.55
N LEU A 627 9.01 43.21 -3.78
CA LEU A 627 10.38 43.71 -4.05
C LEU A 627 11.07 43.02 -5.21
N GLU A 628 10.81 41.74 -5.46
CA GLU A 628 11.36 41.00 -6.62
C GLU A 628 10.70 41.46 -7.93
N ARG A 629 9.38 41.71 -7.94
CA ARG A 629 8.69 42.27 -9.13
C ARG A 629 9.09 43.72 -9.44
N SER A 630 9.32 44.53 -8.42
CA SER A 630 9.84 45.90 -8.61
C SER A 630 11.26 45.91 -9.19
N ARG A 631 12.07 44.87 -8.91
CA ARG A 631 13.41 44.69 -9.50
C ARG A 631 13.40 44.05 -10.89
N ALA A 632 12.35 43.29 -11.27
CA ALA A 632 12.21 42.71 -12.60
C ALA A 632 11.52 43.65 -13.60
N ALA A 633 10.91 44.74 -13.11
CA ALA A 633 10.25 45.76 -13.92
C ALA A 633 11.11 47.05 -14.10
N SER A 634 12.27 47.13 -13.47
CA SER A 634 13.33 48.14 -13.68
C SER A 634 14.53 47.51 -14.42
#